data_cf21d06e1693816a5b8aaabb6b28ac8f
#
_entry.id   cf21d06e1693816a5b8aaabb6b28ac8f
#
_cell.length_a   1.000
_cell.length_b   1.000
_cell.length_c   1.000
_cell.angle_alpha   90.00
_cell.angle_beta   90.00
_cell.angle_gamma   90.00
#
_symmetry.space_group_name_H-M   'P 1'
#
loop_
_entity.id
_entity.type
_entity.pdbx_description
1 polymer ?
#
loop_
_entity_poly.entity_id
_entity_poly.type
_entity_poly.pdbx_seq_one_letter_code
_entity_poly.pdbx_strand_id
1 'polypeptide(L)'
;MAKSIKKQQPEKALRDINALYREIVDSTNTLIWRTDAEGRFTFLNPSWGKNYGYKIHDMLGRPFSDFQVPEAAEHYINAFRNCLIGESIIGHETTFFSKDGAEVDLAINMIPLHDSEGAVRGTQGTAFDITERKLADELLQYISAKDELTGLYNLHTFMSMTEQQIKTAHREKKQMLVIYTGVDGMQTINDEHGREAGDKVLIDTANILRKTFREADILARTGGDEFVISTLVSSKEHERLIMTRLKENLDTYNADKSGSLTLSLSFGSSFYNPDTPLSIEDVLSHADEKMHAHKKARKR
;
A
#
# COMPACT_ATOMS: atom_id res chain seq x y z
N MET A 1 -38.62 17.97 53.61
CA MET A 1 -38.50 18.56 52.25
C MET A 1 -37.04 18.83 51.82
N ALA A 2 -36.11 19.23 52.67
CA ALA A 2 -34.72 19.57 52.28
C ALA A 2 -33.85 18.40 51.83
N LYS A 3 -34.10 17.13 52.19
CA LYS A 3 -33.36 15.95 51.77
C LYS A 3 -33.67 15.48 50.31
N SER A 4 -34.85 15.84 49.78
CA SER A 4 -35.29 15.47 48.41
C SER A 4 -34.66 16.37 47.36
N ILE A 5 -34.42 17.64 47.66
CA ILE A 5 -33.84 18.63 46.75
C ILE A 5 -32.34 18.40 46.49
N LYS A 6 -31.60 17.96 47.53
CA LYS A 6 -30.12 17.67 47.39
C LYS A 6 -29.80 16.46 46.51
N LYS A 7 -30.73 15.50 46.34
CA LYS A 7 -30.53 14.31 45.50
C LYS A 7 -30.87 14.55 44.01
N GLN A 8 -31.74 15.51 43.72
CA GLN A 8 -32.18 15.82 42.33
C GLN A 8 -31.15 16.61 41.50
N GLN A 9 -30.29 17.43 42.12
CA GLN A 9 -29.28 18.23 41.42
C GLN A 9 -28.20 17.39 40.75
N PRO A 10 -27.57 16.37 41.41
CA PRO A 10 -26.56 15.52 40.74
C PRO A 10 -27.16 14.64 39.64
N GLU A 11 -28.40 14.17 39.79
CA GLU A 11 -29.08 13.38 38.73
C GLU A 11 -29.40 14.19 37.52
N LYS A 12 -29.82 15.45 37.71
CA LYS A 12 -30.08 16.38 36.59
C LYS A 12 -28.76 16.73 35.86
N ALA A 13 -27.73 17.08 36.58
CA ALA A 13 -26.39 17.36 36.03
C ALA A 13 -25.84 16.17 35.22
N LEU A 14 -26.01 14.95 35.72
CA LEU A 14 -25.58 13.73 35.03
C LEU A 14 -26.38 13.51 33.72
N ARG A 15 -27.69 13.78 33.75
CA ARG A 15 -28.55 13.71 32.53
C ARG A 15 -28.14 14.75 31.50
N ASP A 16 -27.86 15.97 31.93
CA ASP A 16 -27.49 17.08 31.04
C ASP A 16 -26.10 16.80 30.40
N ILE A 17 -25.14 16.27 31.16
CA ILE A 17 -23.83 15.84 30.66
C ILE A 17 -23.99 14.69 29.67
N ASN A 18 -24.79 13.67 30.01
CA ASN A 18 -25.01 12.53 29.10
C ASN A 18 -25.72 12.95 27.81
N ALA A 19 -26.63 13.93 27.87
CA ALA A 19 -27.28 14.48 26.68
C ALA A 19 -26.27 15.20 25.78
N LEU A 20 -25.40 16.03 26.37
CA LEU A 20 -24.35 16.74 25.64
C LEU A 20 -23.35 15.76 24.98
N TYR A 21 -22.92 14.72 25.70
CA TYR A 21 -22.05 13.70 25.12
C TYR A 21 -22.69 13.00 23.92
N ARG A 22 -23.96 12.63 24.03
CA ARG A 22 -24.70 12.03 22.93
C ARG A 22 -24.80 12.98 21.74
N GLU A 23 -25.15 14.23 21.98
CA GLU A 23 -25.25 15.25 20.91
C GLU A 23 -23.92 15.38 20.15
N ILE A 24 -22.78 15.45 20.85
CA ILE A 24 -21.46 15.54 20.23
C ILE A 24 -21.15 14.27 19.40
N VAL A 25 -21.35 13.09 19.99
CA VAL A 25 -21.05 11.81 19.35
C VAL A 25 -21.98 11.54 18.16
N ASP A 26 -23.24 11.94 18.23
CA ASP A 26 -24.25 11.70 17.20
C ASP A 26 -24.19 12.74 16.06
N SER A 27 -23.61 13.93 16.31
CA SER A 27 -23.46 14.99 15.33
C SER A 27 -22.16 14.93 14.51
N THR A 28 -21.15 14.20 14.99
CA THR A 28 -19.89 14.07 14.27
C THR A 28 -20.02 13.16 13.04
N ASN A 29 -19.30 13.49 11.97
CA ASN A 29 -19.15 12.59 10.81
C ASN A 29 -18.07 11.52 11.04
N THR A 30 -17.27 11.66 12.09
CA THR A 30 -16.25 10.65 12.46
C THR A 30 -16.95 9.38 12.92
N LEU A 31 -16.49 8.24 12.44
CA LEU A 31 -16.97 6.95 12.91
C LEU A 31 -16.40 6.68 14.30
N ILE A 32 -17.28 6.39 15.26
CA ILE A 32 -16.90 6.05 16.64
C ILE A 32 -17.44 4.66 16.93
N TRP A 33 -16.61 3.83 17.55
CA TRP A 33 -16.95 2.45 17.83
C TRP A 33 -16.33 1.94 19.14
N ARG A 34 -16.90 0.86 19.67
CA ARG A 34 -16.35 0.01 20.73
C ARG A 34 -16.59 -1.44 20.42
N THR A 35 -15.64 -2.30 20.82
CA THR A 35 -15.80 -3.75 20.77
C THR A 35 -15.57 -4.35 22.16
N ASP A 36 -16.02 -5.61 22.31
CA ASP A 36 -15.56 -6.49 23.38
C ASP A 36 -14.19 -7.12 23.03
N ALA A 37 -13.70 -8.01 23.88
CA ALA A 37 -12.43 -8.70 23.69
C ALA A 37 -12.46 -9.71 22.52
N GLU A 38 -13.63 -10.14 22.09
CA GLU A 38 -13.87 -11.00 20.93
C GLU A 38 -14.02 -10.20 19.62
N GLY A 39 -13.91 -8.88 19.68
CA GLY A 39 -14.03 -7.99 18.52
C GLY A 39 -15.46 -7.73 18.07
N ARG A 40 -16.48 -8.04 18.90
CA ARG A 40 -17.87 -7.77 18.59
C ARG A 40 -18.21 -6.33 18.91
N PHE A 41 -18.91 -5.66 18.02
CA PHE A 41 -19.33 -4.28 18.26
C PHE A 41 -20.29 -4.17 19.46
N THR A 42 -19.91 -3.37 20.44
CA THR A 42 -20.73 -3.04 21.62
C THR A 42 -21.30 -1.63 21.55
N PHE A 43 -20.70 -0.77 20.73
CA PHE A 43 -21.18 0.58 20.47
C PHE A 43 -20.75 1.04 19.06
N LEU A 44 -21.64 1.73 18.38
CA LEU A 44 -21.41 2.43 17.10
C LEU A 44 -22.20 3.73 17.14
N ASN A 45 -21.59 4.86 16.71
CA ASN A 45 -22.35 6.09 16.56
C ASN A 45 -23.19 6.08 15.26
N PRO A 46 -24.18 7.00 15.12
CA PRO A 46 -25.07 7.02 13.95
C PRO A 46 -24.38 7.20 12.59
N SER A 47 -23.13 7.69 12.57
CA SER A 47 -22.37 7.93 11.33
C SER A 47 -22.12 6.65 10.54
N TRP A 48 -22.00 5.49 11.16
CA TRP A 48 -21.94 4.20 10.49
C TRP A 48 -23.16 3.91 9.62
N GLY A 49 -24.35 4.26 10.14
CA GLY A 49 -25.59 4.11 9.39
C GLY A 49 -25.75 5.16 8.30
N LYS A 50 -25.41 6.41 8.61
CA LYS A 50 -25.55 7.54 7.68
C LYS A 50 -24.63 7.42 6.47
N ASN A 51 -23.37 7.02 6.69
CA ASN A 51 -22.36 7.00 5.65
C ASN A 51 -22.38 5.70 4.82
N TYR A 52 -22.67 4.55 5.47
CA TYR A 52 -22.49 3.24 4.83
C TYR A 52 -23.77 2.39 4.78
N GLY A 53 -24.92 2.97 5.13
CA GLY A 53 -26.24 2.35 4.97
C GLY A 53 -26.58 1.25 5.96
N TYR A 54 -25.74 0.95 6.94
CA TYR A 54 -26.01 -0.06 7.95
C TYR A 54 -27.05 0.40 8.96
N LYS A 55 -27.93 -0.50 9.37
CA LYS A 55 -28.69 -0.29 10.60
C LYS A 55 -27.81 -0.68 11.78
N ILE A 56 -27.56 0.24 12.70
CA ILE A 56 -26.65 0.04 13.84
C ILE A 56 -26.97 -1.24 14.62
N HIS A 57 -28.27 -1.56 14.81
CA HIS A 57 -28.67 -2.78 15.50
C HIS A 57 -28.30 -4.09 14.78
N ASP A 58 -28.11 -4.06 13.45
CA ASP A 58 -27.68 -5.22 12.67
C ASP A 58 -26.16 -5.48 12.80
N MET A 59 -25.40 -4.48 13.22
CA MET A 59 -23.95 -4.58 13.45
C MET A 59 -23.60 -4.92 14.90
N LEU A 60 -24.40 -4.43 15.86
CA LEU A 60 -24.12 -4.70 17.29
C LEU A 60 -24.12 -6.19 17.60
N GLY A 61 -23.14 -6.63 18.39
CA GLY A 61 -22.91 -8.03 18.75
C GLY A 61 -22.23 -8.87 17.67
N ARG A 62 -22.03 -8.34 16.48
CA ARG A 62 -21.28 -9.03 15.41
C ARG A 62 -19.82 -8.64 15.42
N PRO A 63 -18.92 -9.55 15.04
CA PRO A 63 -17.50 -9.25 14.95
C PRO A 63 -17.22 -8.26 13.81
N PHE A 64 -16.25 -7.38 13.99
CA PHE A 64 -15.86 -6.40 12.98
C PHE A 64 -15.41 -7.07 11.66
N SER A 65 -14.84 -8.29 11.74
CA SER A 65 -14.41 -9.07 10.57
C SER A 65 -15.52 -9.39 9.58
N ASP A 66 -16.79 -9.41 10.03
CA ASP A 66 -17.93 -9.64 9.13
C ASP A 66 -18.16 -8.49 8.14
N PHE A 67 -17.52 -7.35 8.37
CA PHE A 67 -17.68 -6.12 7.60
C PHE A 67 -16.41 -5.71 6.86
N GLN A 68 -15.32 -6.47 7.02
CA GLN A 68 -14.03 -6.20 6.37
C GLN A 68 -13.86 -6.98 5.07
N VAL A 69 -13.08 -6.40 4.16
CA VAL A 69 -12.56 -7.12 3.00
C VAL A 69 -11.61 -8.22 3.49
N PRO A 70 -11.72 -9.47 3.00
CA PRO A 70 -10.95 -10.60 3.51
C PRO A 70 -9.43 -10.36 3.51
N GLU A 71 -8.90 -9.70 2.49
CA GLU A 71 -7.48 -9.40 2.33
C GLU A 71 -6.96 -8.42 3.40
N ALA A 72 -7.82 -7.50 3.86
CA ALA A 72 -7.49 -6.53 4.91
C ALA A 72 -7.67 -7.10 6.32
N ALA A 73 -8.49 -8.14 6.47
CA ALA A 73 -8.91 -8.66 7.78
C ALA A 73 -7.74 -9.19 8.62
N GLU A 74 -6.77 -9.89 8.03
CA GLU A 74 -5.64 -10.47 8.76
C GLU A 74 -4.77 -9.40 9.42
N HIS A 75 -4.43 -8.34 8.69
CA HIS A 75 -3.63 -7.23 9.23
C HIS A 75 -4.38 -6.49 10.34
N TYR A 76 -5.68 -6.29 10.18
CA TYR A 76 -6.49 -5.64 11.19
C TYR A 76 -6.65 -6.51 12.45
N ILE A 77 -6.80 -7.83 12.32
CA ILE A 77 -6.86 -8.76 13.44
C ILE A 77 -5.57 -8.70 14.27
N ASN A 78 -4.41 -8.58 13.63
CA ASN A 78 -3.13 -8.42 14.32
C ASN A 78 -3.06 -7.08 15.08
N ALA A 79 -3.47 -5.97 14.45
CA ALA A 79 -3.56 -4.68 15.13
C ALA A 79 -4.54 -4.71 16.32
N PHE A 80 -5.69 -5.37 16.16
CA PHE A 80 -6.66 -5.57 17.23
C PHE A 80 -6.08 -6.36 18.41
N ARG A 81 -5.35 -7.46 18.15
CA ARG A 81 -4.68 -8.25 19.20
C ARG A 81 -3.63 -7.43 19.95
N ASN A 82 -2.83 -6.64 19.23
CA ASN A 82 -1.86 -5.74 19.85
C ASN A 82 -2.54 -4.71 20.75
N CYS A 83 -3.69 -4.19 20.32
CA CYS A 83 -4.47 -3.28 21.14
C CYS A 83 -4.99 -3.95 22.44
N LEU A 84 -5.42 -5.22 22.38
CA LEU A 84 -5.87 -5.95 23.57
C LEU A 84 -4.76 -6.19 24.60
N ILE A 85 -3.50 -6.19 24.21
CA ILE A 85 -2.35 -6.29 25.13
C ILE A 85 -1.83 -4.92 25.60
N GLY A 86 -2.54 -3.83 25.26
CA GLY A 86 -2.30 -2.49 25.79
C GLY A 86 -1.67 -1.49 24.81
N GLU A 87 -1.40 -1.86 23.58
CA GLU A 87 -0.86 -0.94 22.56
C GLU A 87 -1.94 -0.02 22.01
N SER A 88 -1.59 1.25 21.75
CA SER A 88 -2.45 2.17 21.00
C SER A 88 -2.07 2.14 19.53
N ILE A 89 -3.04 1.94 18.66
CA ILE A 89 -2.88 1.89 17.20
C ILE A 89 -3.35 3.22 16.63
N ILE A 90 -2.53 3.87 15.81
CA ILE A 90 -2.86 5.17 15.20
C ILE A 90 -2.66 5.07 13.69
N GLY A 91 -3.67 5.51 12.94
CA GLY A 91 -3.61 5.61 11.49
C GLY A 91 -3.53 4.27 10.75
N HIS A 92 -4.01 3.19 11.36
CA HIS A 92 -4.07 1.88 10.70
C HIS A 92 -5.08 1.92 9.55
N GLU A 93 -4.63 1.69 8.34
CA GLU A 93 -5.51 1.64 7.17
C GLU A 93 -6.08 0.24 6.99
N THR A 94 -7.37 0.18 6.68
CA THR A 94 -8.10 -1.07 6.42
C THR A 94 -9.28 -0.80 5.52
N THR A 95 -9.83 -1.84 4.88
CA THR A 95 -10.96 -1.71 3.97
C THR A 95 -12.17 -2.45 4.51
N PHE A 96 -13.29 -1.75 4.56
CA PHE A 96 -14.60 -2.26 4.98
C PHE A 96 -15.56 -2.31 3.80
N PHE A 97 -16.56 -3.16 3.88
CA PHE A 97 -17.71 -3.10 2.96
C PHE A 97 -18.77 -2.16 3.51
N SER A 98 -19.34 -1.31 2.67
CA SER A 98 -20.63 -0.67 2.90
C SER A 98 -21.76 -1.70 2.73
N LYS A 99 -22.97 -1.34 3.13
CA LYS A 99 -24.11 -2.27 3.07
C LYS A 99 -24.48 -2.68 1.64
N ASP A 100 -24.23 -1.85 0.66
CA ASP A 100 -24.45 -2.11 -0.77
C ASP A 100 -23.30 -2.86 -1.44
N GLY A 101 -22.25 -3.22 -0.67
CA GLY A 101 -21.11 -4.00 -1.11
C GLY A 101 -19.97 -3.18 -1.70
N ALA A 102 -20.02 -1.84 -1.64
CA ALA A 102 -18.90 -1.02 -2.04
C ALA A 102 -17.78 -1.09 -1.00
N GLU A 103 -16.53 -1.08 -1.46
CA GLU A 103 -15.34 -1.00 -0.62
C GLU A 103 -15.12 0.44 -0.13
N VAL A 104 -14.77 0.56 1.14
CA VAL A 104 -14.51 1.85 1.81
C VAL A 104 -13.20 1.74 2.56
N ASP A 105 -12.25 2.60 2.22
CA ASP A 105 -10.98 2.69 2.90
C ASP A 105 -11.09 3.55 4.15
N LEU A 106 -10.71 2.98 5.29
CA LEU A 106 -10.77 3.64 6.59
C LEU A 106 -9.38 3.75 7.22
N ALA A 107 -9.04 4.92 7.74
CA ALA A 107 -7.92 5.09 8.66
C ALA A 107 -8.45 5.02 10.11
N ILE A 108 -7.94 4.07 10.89
CA ILE A 108 -8.44 3.72 12.22
C ILE A 108 -7.43 4.13 13.30
N ASN A 109 -7.94 4.79 14.34
CA ASN A 109 -7.25 4.96 15.61
C ASN A 109 -7.94 4.11 16.66
N MET A 110 -7.20 3.23 17.33
CA MET A 110 -7.75 2.25 18.27
C MET A 110 -6.95 2.25 19.56
N ILE A 111 -7.66 2.27 20.68
CA ILE A 111 -7.07 2.21 22.04
C ILE A 111 -7.74 1.13 22.86
N PRO A 112 -7.04 0.56 23.85
CA PRO A 112 -7.62 -0.39 24.79
C PRO A 112 -8.79 0.23 25.58
N LEU A 113 -9.84 -0.55 25.78
CA LEU A 113 -10.97 -0.21 26.63
C LEU A 113 -10.82 -0.97 27.95
N HIS A 114 -10.63 -0.24 29.07
CA HIS A 114 -10.46 -0.81 30.39
C HIS A 114 -11.77 -0.87 31.17
N ASP A 115 -11.91 -1.86 32.03
CA ASP A 115 -12.96 -1.91 33.06
C ASP A 115 -12.58 -1.09 34.30
N SER A 116 -13.41 -1.16 35.36
CA SER A 116 -13.19 -0.46 36.62
C SER A 116 -12.00 -0.99 37.44
N GLU A 117 -11.51 -2.18 37.13
CA GLU A 117 -10.39 -2.83 37.78
C GLU A 117 -9.07 -2.63 37.00
N GLY A 118 -9.15 -1.97 35.83
CA GLY A 118 -8.02 -1.67 34.96
C GLY A 118 -7.68 -2.79 33.97
N ALA A 119 -8.47 -3.86 33.91
CA ALA A 119 -8.29 -4.92 32.93
C ALA A 119 -8.84 -4.50 31.56
N VAL A 120 -8.15 -4.91 30.47
CA VAL A 120 -8.60 -4.65 29.10
C VAL A 120 -9.78 -5.57 28.82
N ARG A 121 -10.94 -4.99 28.52
CA ARG A 121 -12.18 -5.70 28.19
C ARG A 121 -12.59 -5.60 26.72
N GLY A 122 -11.81 -4.90 25.90
CA GLY A 122 -12.10 -4.67 24.50
C GLY A 122 -11.31 -3.49 23.95
N THR A 123 -11.78 -2.93 22.87
CA THR A 123 -11.15 -1.78 22.22
C THR A 123 -12.17 -0.69 21.90
N GLN A 124 -11.70 0.54 21.76
CA GLN A 124 -12.51 1.66 21.30
C GLN A 124 -11.70 2.55 20.39
N GLY A 125 -12.38 3.29 19.53
CA GLY A 125 -11.64 4.13 18.61
C GLY A 125 -12.50 5.00 17.70
N THR A 126 -11.79 5.63 16.78
CA THR A 126 -12.34 6.44 15.70
C THR A 126 -11.84 5.94 14.36
N ALA A 127 -12.66 6.08 13.33
CA ALA A 127 -12.24 5.83 11.96
C ALA A 127 -12.62 7.02 11.06
N PHE A 128 -11.78 7.27 10.08
CA PHE A 128 -11.95 8.30 9.07
C PHE A 128 -12.00 7.66 7.69
N ASP A 129 -12.97 8.05 6.89
CA ASP A 129 -13.02 7.67 5.49
C ASP A 129 -11.89 8.37 4.73
N ILE A 130 -11.05 7.58 4.10
CA ILE A 130 -9.90 8.05 3.30
C ILE A 130 -10.05 7.64 1.82
N THR A 131 -11.22 7.14 1.41
CA THR A 131 -11.47 6.64 0.05
C THR A 131 -11.26 7.73 -0.99
N GLU A 132 -11.87 8.91 -0.78
CA GLU A 132 -11.68 10.05 -1.71
C GLU A 132 -10.22 10.51 -1.77
N ARG A 133 -9.51 10.51 -0.63
CA ARG A 133 -8.09 10.87 -0.59
C ARG A 133 -7.25 9.89 -1.40
N LYS A 134 -7.45 8.57 -1.21
CA LYS A 134 -6.74 7.54 -1.97
C LYS A 134 -7.01 7.64 -3.47
N LEU A 135 -8.28 7.82 -3.85
CA LEU A 135 -8.65 8.02 -5.26
C LEU A 135 -8.01 9.27 -5.87
N ALA A 136 -7.95 10.37 -5.10
CA ALA A 136 -7.27 11.60 -5.56
C ALA A 136 -5.76 11.40 -5.72
N ASP A 137 -5.12 10.70 -4.79
CA ASP A 137 -3.69 10.38 -4.85
C ASP A 137 -3.39 9.45 -6.05
N GLU A 138 -4.22 8.44 -6.30
CA GLU A 138 -4.12 7.57 -7.49
C GLU A 138 -4.30 8.35 -8.79
N LEU A 139 -5.27 9.28 -8.83
CA LEU A 139 -5.49 10.13 -10.01
C LEU A 139 -4.30 11.05 -10.26
N LEU A 140 -3.70 11.63 -9.22
CA LEU A 140 -2.49 12.44 -9.34
C LEU A 140 -1.31 11.62 -9.86
N GLN A 141 -1.13 10.40 -9.39
CA GLN A 141 -0.13 9.47 -9.92
C GLN A 141 -0.40 9.11 -11.38
N TYR A 142 -1.66 8.92 -11.75
CA TYR A 142 -2.06 8.66 -13.13
C TYR A 142 -1.76 9.84 -14.07
N ILE A 143 -1.98 11.07 -13.61
CA ILE A 143 -1.73 12.31 -14.39
C ILE A 143 -0.23 12.63 -14.43
N SER A 144 0.55 12.29 -13.39
CA SER A 144 2.00 12.46 -13.40
C SER A 144 2.64 11.48 -14.36
N ALA A 145 3.47 11.96 -15.28
CA ALA A 145 4.20 11.08 -16.20
C ALA A 145 5.36 10.32 -15.52
N LYS A 146 5.78 10.77 -14.34
CA LYS A 146 7.00 10.30 -13.66
C LYS A 146 6.76 9.91 -12.21
N ASP A 147 7.54 8.95 -11.74
CA ASP A 147 7.69 8.64 -10.32
C ASP A 147 8.42 9.78 -9.61
N GLU A 148 7.82 10.31 -8.55
CA GLU A 148 8.34 11.50 -7.85
C GLU A 148 9.69 11.27 -7.17
N LEU A 149 9.92 10.05 -6.66
CA LEU A 149 11.17 9.73 -5.96
C LEU A 149 12.34 9.57 -6.91
N THR A 150 12.16 8.81 -7.99
CA THR A 150 13.25 8.41 -8.88
C THR A 150 13.35 9.26 -10.14
N GLY A 151 12.28 9.96 -10.51
CA GLY A 151 12.16 10.73 -11.75
C GLY A 151 12.19 9.88 -13.02
N LEU A 152 12.05 8.56 -12.91
CA LEU A 152 11.74 7.66 -14.03
C LEU A 152 10.28 7.81 -14.42
N TYR A 153 9.85 7.19 -15.52
CA TYR A 153 8.43 7.11 -15.80
C TYR A 153 7.70 6.28 -14.73
N ASN A 154 6.42 6.56 -14.51
CA ASN A 154 5.55 5.67 -13.75
C ASN A 154 5.04 4.53 -14.64
N LEU A 155 4.41 3.52 -14.03
CA LEU A 155 3.88 2.35 -14.75
C LEU A 155 2.89 2.74 -15.84
N HIS A 156 1.98 3.70 -15.58
CA HIS A 156 0.98 4.15 -16.54
C HIS A 156 1.63 4.73 -17.82
N THR A 157 2.60 5.63 -17.65
CA THR A 157 3.34 6.21 -18.76
C THR A 157 4.17 5.15 -19.49
N PHE A 158 4.76 4.21 -18.76
CA PHE A 158 5.47 3.08 -19.33
C PHE A 158 4.57 2.27 -20.27
N MET A 159 3.37 1.89 -19.84
CA MET A 159 2.41 1.14 -20.64
C MET A 159 2.06 1.89 -21.93
N SER A 160 1.68 3.17 -21.82
CA SER A 160 1.33 4.00 -22.96
C SER A 160 2.48 4.15 -23.97
N MET A 161 3.71 4.40 -23.50
CA MET A 161 4.89 4.53 -24.37
C MET A 161 5.29 3.19 -25.00
N THR A 162 5.16 2.08 -24.25
CA THR A 162 5.49 0.74 -24.76
C THR A 162 4.51 0.28 -25.84
N GLU A 163 3.24 0.63 -25.76
CA GLU A 163 2.28 0.41 -26.85
C GLU A 163 2.71 1.12 -28.15
N GLN A 164 3.25 2.34 -28.06
CA GLN A 164 3.81 3.03 -29.23
C GLN A 164 5.09 2.35 -29.73
N GLN A 165 5.92 1.86 -28.80
CA GLN A 165 7.15 1.13 -29.15
C GLN A 165 6.83 -0.20 -29.87
N ILE A 166 5.75 -0.90 -29.50
CA ILE A 166 5.23 -2.10 -30.17
C ILE A 166 4.89 -1.78 -31.65
N LYS A 167 4.19 -0.67 -31.90
CA LYS A 167 3.88 -0.23 -33.28
C LYS A 167 5.14 0.00 -34.09
N THR A 168 6.17 0.56 -33.48
CA THR A 168 7.48 0.76 -34.07
C THR A 168 8.21 -0.57 -34.33
N ALA A 169 8.16 -1.49 -33.37
CA ALA A 169 8.71 -2.85 -33.48
C ALA A 169 8.11 -3.59 -34.69
N HIS A 170 6.79 -3.53 -34.88
CA HIS A 170 6.10 -4.11 -36.04
C HIS A 170 6.56 -3.49 -37.37
N ARG A 171 6.63 -2.16 -37.45
CA ARG A 171 7.03 -1.45 -38.64
C ARG A 171 8.46 -1.75 -39.05
N GLU A 172 9.36 -1.82 -38.07
CA GLU A 172 10.80 -1.99 -38.30
C GLU A 172 11.24 -3.45 -38.27
N LYS A 173 10.31 -4.38 -38.01
CA LYS A 173 10.58 -5.83 -37.83
C LYS A 173 11.65 -6.09 -36.78
N LYS A 174 11.64 -5.31 -35.70
CA LYS A 174 12.52 -5.46 -34.54
C LYS A 174 11.78 -6.17 -33.41
N GLN A 175 12.52 -6.89 -32.59
CA GLN A 175 11.99 -7.40 -31.32
C GLN A 175 12.06 -6.31 -30.25
N MET A 176 11.20 -6.41 -29.24
CA MET A 176 11.28 -5.58 -28.07
C MET A 176 11.63 -6.47 -26.87
N LEU A 177 12.63 -6.05 -26.13
CA LEU A 177 13.04 -6.70 -24.89
C LEU A 177 12.42 -5.92 -23.71
N VAL A 178 11.70 -6.62 -22.85
CA VAL A 178 11.21 -6.10 -21.58
C VAL A 178 12.01 -6.75 -20.46
N ILE A 179 12.53 -5.93 -19.56
CA ILE A 179 13.28 -6.37 -18.38
C ILE A 179 12.54 -5.87 -17.14
N TYR A 180 12.20 -6.78 -16.24
CA TYR A 180 11.67 -6.48 -14.93
C TYR A 180 12.80 -6.64 -13.90
N THR A 181 12.97 -5.71 -12.99
CA THR A 181 14.03 -5.78 -11.98
C THR A 181 13.55 -5.25 -10.64
N GLY A 182 13.98 -5.88 -9.56
CA GLY A 182 13.66 -5.48 -8.20
C GLY A 182 14.90 -5.41 -7.32
N VAL A 183 14.91 -4.48 -6.37
CA VAL A 183 15.96 -4.36 -5.37
C VAL A 183 15.84 -5.51 -4.38
N ASP A 184 16.95 -6.20 -4.14
CA ASP A 184 17.00 -7.29 -3.16
C ASP A 184 17.12 -6.73 -1.73
N GLY A 185 16.37 -7.30 -0.78
CA GLY A 185 16.51 -6.97 0.63
C GLY A 185 15.99 -5.59 1.04
N MET A 186 15.13 -4.96 0.26
CA MET A 186 14.62 -3.61 0.50
C MET A 186 13.98 -3.44 1.88
N GLN A 187 13.22 -4.45 2.33
CA GLN A 187 12.63 -4.44 3.67
C GLN A 187 13.72 -4.41 4.76
N THR A 188 14.73 -5.24 4.66
CA THR A 188 15.87 -5.25 5.60
C THR A 188 16.60 -3.92 5.63
N ILE A 189 16.80 -3.30 4.45
CA ILE A 189 17.42 -1.97 4.34
C ILE A 189 16.59 -0.93 5.11
N ASN A 190 15.27 -0.93 4.93
CA ASN A 190 14.39 -0.01 5.64
C ASN A 190 14.36 -0.26 7.15
N ASP A 191 14.33 -1.52 7.57
CA ASP A 191 14.27 -1.90 8.98
C ASP A 191 15.59 -1.57 9.73
N GLU A 192 16.74 -1.77 9.09
CA GLU A 192 18.05 -1.55 9.71
C GLU A 192 18.57 -0.11 9.58
N HIS A 193 18.26 0.57 8.45
CA HIS A 193 18.86 1.87 8.11
C HIS A 193 17.85 3.01 7.93
N GLY A 194 16.57 2.71 8.08
CA GLY A 194 15.48 3.68 7.94
C GLY A 194 15.05 3.94 6.50
N ARG A 195 13.87 4.56 6.35
CA ARG A 195 13.24 4.82 5.04
C ARG A 195 14.08 5.73 4.13
N GLU A 196 14.76 6.71 4.68
CA GLU A 196 15.64 7.61 3.90
C GLU A 196 16.78 6.85 3.21
N ALA A 197 17.33 5.82 3.85
CA ALA A 197 18.33 4.96 3.25
C ALA A 197 17.73 4.11 2.11
N GLY A 198 16.51 3.61 2.30
CA GLY A 198 15.77 2.91 1.25
C GLY A 198 15.46 3.79 0.05
N ASP A 199 14.98 5.01 0.27
CA ASP A 199 14.72 5.98 -0.79
C ASP A 199 15.98 6.30 -1.59
N LYS A 200 17.12 6.44 -0.91
CA LYS A 200 18.42 6.63 -1.57
C LYS A 200 18.81 5.43 -2.44
N VAL A 201 18.59 4.21 -1.97
CA VAL A 201 18.83 2.98 -2.74
C VAL A 201 17.98 2.95 -4.02
N LEU A 202 16.72 3.36 -3.94
CA LEU A 202 15.83 3.46 -5.11
C LEU A 202 16.31 4.51 -6.12
N ILE A 203 16.72 5.68 -5.64
CA ILE A 203 17.30 6.75 -6.48
C ILE A 203 18.59 6.27 -7.15
N ASP A 204 19.46 5.64 -6.40
CA ASP A 204 20.73 5.11 -6.91
C ASP A 204 20.50 4.01 -7.95
N THR A 205 19.50 3.14 -7.73
CA THR A 205 19.06 2.13 -8.72
C THR A 205 18.61 2.79 -10.02
N ALA A 206 17.75 3.81 -9.94
CA ALA A 206 17.32 4.56 -11.10
C ALA A 206 18.49 5.20 -11.87
N ASN A 207 19.49 5.71 -11.16
CA ASN A 207 20.69 6.27 -11.78
C ASN A 207 21.57 5.22 -12.47
N ILE A 208 21.68 4.02 -11.91
CA ILE A 208 22.36 2.88 -12.56
C ILE A 208 21.64 2.47 -13.83
N LEU A 209 20.29 2.39 -13.78
CA LEU A 209 19.49 2.09 -14.94
C LEU A 209 19.68 3.15 -16.05
N ARG A 210 19.62 4.46 -15.73
CA ARG A 210 19.89 5.53 -16.71
C ARG A 210 21.27 5.44 -17.36
N LYS A 211 22.30 5.05 -16.61
CA LYS A 211 23.66 4.83 -17.14
C LYS A 211 23.73 3.58 -18.03
N THR A 212 22.88 2.61 -17.77
CA THR A 212 22.89 1.34 -18.50
C THR A 212 22.11 1.41 -19.81
N PHE A 213 20.99 2.10 -19.82
CA PHE A 213 20.08 2.16 -20.96
C PHE A 213 20.25 3.47 -21.74
N ARG A 214 19.76 3.50 -22.97
CA ARG A 214 19.82 4.67 -23.85
C ARG A 214 18.65 5.61 -23.57
N GLU A 215 18.76 6.85 -24.00
CA GLU A 215 17.68 7.83 -23.90
C GLU A 215 16.40 7.40 -24.63
N ALA A 216 16.54 6.59 -25.71
CA ALA A 216 15.41 6.05 -26.47
C ALA A 216 14.73 4.84 -25.79
N ASP A 217 15.32 4.28 -24.74
CA ASP A 217 14.75 3.19 -23.98
C ASP A 217 13.77 3.75 -22.94
N ILE A 218 12.71 3.00 -22.65
CA ILE A 218 11.69 3.40 -21.69
C ILE A 218 12.02 2.77 -20.36
N LEU A 219 12.26 3.61 -19.35
CA LEU A 219 12.59 3.20 -17.99
C LEU A 219 11.53 3.70 -17.03
N ALA A 220 10.96 2.80 -16.23
CA ALA A 220 9.95 3.16 -15.26
C ALA A 220 10.16 2.47 -13.91
N ARG A 221 9.58 3.06 -12.87
CA ARG A 221 9.37 2.41 -11.59
C ARG A 221 7.90 2.01 -11.49
N THR A 222 7.64 0.73 -11.23
CA THR A 222 6.28 0.18 -11.17
C THR A 222 5.63 0.39 -9.82
N GLY A 223 6.44 0.54 -8.78
CA GLY A 223 6.05 0.72 -7.38
C GLY A 223 7.03 0.01 -6.44
N GLY A 224 6.97 0.32 -5.15
CA GLY A 224 7.83 -0.33 -4.16
C GLY A 224 9.31 -0.32 -4.54
N ASP A 225 9.88 -1.50 -4.67
CA ASP A 225 11.29 -1.74 -5.02
C ASP A 225 11.51 -2.21 -6.48
N GLU A 226 10.48 -2.08 -7.35
CA GLU A 226 10.46 -2.67 -8.68
C GLU A 226 10.54 -1.65 -9.82
N PHE A 227 11.25 -2.04 -10.87
CA PHE A 227 11.47 -1.24 -12.06
C PHE A 227 11.26 -2.08 -13.32
N VAL A 228 10.83 -1.42 -14.38
CA VAL A 228 10.63 -2.06 -15.69
C VAL A 228 11.30 -1.25 -16.79
N ILE A 229 11.88 -1.94 -17.74
CA ILE A 229 12.59 -1.36 -18.87
C ILE A 229 12.07 -1.97 -20.17
N SER A 230 11.86 -1.15 -21.18
CA SER A 230 11.54 -1.60 -22.54
C SER A 230 12.54 -1.02 -23.54
N THR A 231 13.13 -1.88 -24.37
CA THR A 231 14.10 -1.48 -25.38
C THR A 231 13.90 -2.26 -26.68
N LEU A 232 14.09 -1.60 -27.82
CA LEU A 232 14.08 -2.25 -29.13
C LEU A 232 15.44 -2.92 -29.37
N VAL A 233 15.40 -4.20 -29.73
CA VAL A 233 16.58 -5.03 -29.96
C VAL A 233 16.50 -5.71 -31.32
N SER A 234 17.65 -5.95 -31.95
CA SER A 234 17.73 -6.62 -33.26
C SER A 234 18.02 -8.12 -33.13
N SER A 235 18.46 -8.58 -31.97
CA SER A 235 18.76 -9.98 -31.72
C SER A 235 18.80 -10.29 -30.21
N LYS A 236 18.77 -11.58 -29.87
CA LYS A 236 18.87 -12.04 -28.45
C LYS A 236 20.25 -11.79 -27.84
N GLU A 237 21.31 -11.61 -28.66
CA GLU A 237 22.64 -11.25 -28.16
C GLU A 237 22.65 -9.87 -27.48
N HIS A 238 21.77 -8.96 -27.88
CA HIS A 238 21.64 -7.64 -27.24
C HIS A 238 21.19 -7.75 -25.79
N GLU A 239 20.35 -8.71 -25.44
CA GLU A 239 19.98 -8.96 -24.04
C GLU A 239 21.24 -9.23 -23.19
N ARG A 240 22.08 -10.15 -23.66
CA ARG A 240 23.32 -10.51 -22.94
C ARG A 240 24.24 -9.31 -22.75
N LEU A 241 24.39 -8.48 -23.80
CA LEU A 241 25.21 -7.26 -23.71
C LEU A 241 24.65 -6.24 -22.72
N ILE A 242 23.32 -6.05 -22.72
CA ILE A 242 22.63 -5.16 -21.78
C ILE A 242 22.82 -5.65 -20.35
N MET A 243 22.61 -6.95 -20.10
CA MET A 243 22.76 -7.55 -18.78
C MET A 243 24.19 -7.49 -18.26
N THR A 244 25.19 -7.68 -19.14
CA THR A 244 26.61 -7.52 -18.80
C THR A 244 26.90 -6.07 -18.39
N ARG A 245 26.48 -5.09 -19.18
CA ARG A 245 26.66 -3.66 -18.86
C ARG A 245 25.95 -3.24 -17.57
N LEU A 246 24.74 -3.78 -17.32
CA LEU A 246 24.02 -3.51 -16.08
C LEU A 246 24.80 -4.04 -14.86
N LYS A 247 25.33 -5.25 -14.99
CA LYS A 247 26.18 -5.85 -13.94
C LYS A 247 27.44 -5.04 -13.69
N GLU A 248 28.16 -4.63 -14.74
CA GLU A 248 29.37 -3.81 -14.62
C GLU A 248 29.09 -2.46 -13.93
N ASN A 249 27.98 -1.80 -14.28
CA ASN A 249 27.58 -0.55 -13.65
C ASN A 249 27.21 -0.75 -12.17
N LEU A 250 26.56 -1.87 -11.83
CA LEU A 250 26.22 -2.23 -10.46
C LEU A 250 27.48 -2.55 -9.63
N ASP A 251 28.40 -3.33 -10.19
CA ASP A 251 29.68 -3.68 -9.55
C ASP A 251 30.53 -2.42 -9.32
N THR A 252 30.57 -1.50 -10.30
CA THR A 252 31.25 -0.21 -10.16
C THR A 252 30.64 0.63 -9.05
N TYR A 253 29.30 0.72 -8.99
CA TYR A 253 28.60 1.42 -7.92
C TYR A 253 28.94 0.83 -6.55
N ASN A 254 28.94 -0.49 -6.42
CA ASN A 254 29.25 -1.17 -5.15
C ASN A 254 30.71 -1.01 -4.75
N ALA A 255 31.65 -0.94 -5.71
CA ALA A 255 33.08 -0.74 -5.44
C ALA A 255 33.41 0.67 -4.93
N ASP A 256 32.71 1.71 -5.42
CA ASP A 256 32.91 3.11 -5.03
C ASP A 256 32.42 3.42 -3.59
N LYS A 257 31.60 2.57 -3.02
CA LYS A 257 31.01 2.76 -1.69
C LYS A 257 31.74 1.92 -0.62
N SER A 258 32.89 2.37 -0.18
CA SER A 258 33.56 1.82 0.99
C SER A 258 32.72 2.04 2.25
N GLY A 259 31.97 1.01 2.69
CA GLY A 259 31.27 0.95 3.97
C GLY A 259 29.78 1.35 3.95
N SER A 260 29.16 1.55 2.80
CA SER A 260 27.70 1.75 2.68
C SER A 260 27.01 0.49 2.10
N LEU A 261 25.69 0.49 2.13
CA LEU A 261 24.84 -0.60 1.66
C LEU A 261 25.22 -1.12 0.27
N THR A 262 25.47 -2.42 0.16
CA THR A 262 25.69 -3.08 -1.13
C THR A 262 24.36 -3.24 -1.86
N LEU A 263 24.24 -2.65 -3.05
CA LEU A 263 23.06 -2.78 -3.89
C LEU A 263 23.08 -4.11 -4.62
N SER A 264 21.97 -4.84 -4.55
CA SER A 264 21.76 -6.09 -5.27
C SER A 264 20.41 -6.02 -6.00
N LEU A 265 20.39 -6.51 -7.24
CA LEU A 265 19.21 -6.50 -8.09
C LEU A 265 18.91 -7.92 -8.59
N SER A 266 17.62 -8.28 -8.57
CA SER A 266 17.10 -9.46 -9.25
C SER A 266 16.42 -9.05 -10.54
N PHE A 267 16.54 -9.84 -11.61
CA PHE A 267 15.95 -9.52 -12.91
C PHE A 267 15.26 -10.70 -13.55
N GLY A 268 14.27 -10.38 -14.37
CA GLY A 268 13.67 -11.27 -15.35
C GLY A 268 13.47 -10.54 -16.67
N SER A 269 13.49 -11.27 -17.77
CA SER A 269 13.34 -10.71 -19.10
C SER A 269 12.38 -11.50 -19.95
N SER A 270 11.69 -10.80 -20.85
CA SER A 270 10.79 -11.38 -21.83
C SER A 270 10.91 -10.62 -23.15
N PHE A 271 10.63 -11.32 -24.26
CA PHE A 271 10.66 -10.73 -25.58
C PHE A 271 9.26 -10.59 -26.16
N TYR A 272 8.98 -9.41 -26.68
CA TYR A 272 7.90 -9.22 -27.64
C TYR A 272 8.44 -9.48 -29.04
N ASN A 273 7.79 -10.39 -29.78
CA ASN A 273 8.14 -10.70 -31.17
C ASN A 273 6.98 -10.29 -32.08
N PRO A 274 7.19 -9.40 -33.08
CA PRO A 274 6.15 -9.01 -34.03
C PRO A 274 5.54 -10.17 -34.82
N ASP A 275 6.30 -11.24 -35.07
CA ASP A 275 5.82 -12.41 -35.82
C ASP A 275 4.89 -13.31 -35.01
N THR A 276 4.98 -13.25 -33.67
CA THR A 276 4.14 -13.99 -32.70
C THR A 276 3.74 -13.06 -31.57
N PRO A 277 2.87 -12.07 -31.84
CA PRO A 277 2.59 -11.01 -30.88
C PRO A 277 1.88 -11.53 -29.63
N LEU A 278 2.39 -11.15 -28.48
CA LEU A 278 1.75 -11.27 -27.17
C LEU A 278 1.20 -9.89 -26.76
N SER A 279 0.28 -9.85 -25.81
CA SER A 279 -0.08 -8.58 -25.17
C SER A 279 1.10 -8.03 -24.37
N ILE A 280 1.15 -6.75 -24.12
CA ILE A 280 2.22 -6.17 -23.30
C ILE A 280 2.13 -6.68 -21.85
N GLU A 281 0.92 -6.91 -21.37
CA GLU A 281 0.63 -7.48 -20.06
C GLU A 281 1.23 -8.89 -19.92
N ASP A 282 1.07 -9.73 -20.95
CA ASP A 282 1.66 -11.09 -20.95
C ASP A 282 3.20 -11.03 -20.97
N VAL A 283 3.78 -10.11 -21.75
CA VAL A 283 5.24 -9.93 -21.80
C VAL A 283 5.77 -9.47 -20.44
N LEU A 284 5.09 -8.53 -19.79
CA LEU A 284 5.42 -8.06 -18.45
C LEU A 284 5.30 -9.17 -17.39
N SER A 285 4.19 -9.91 -17.41
CA SER A 285 3.96 -11.02 -16.48
C SER A 285 5.07 -12.07 -16.58
N HIS A 286 5.46 -12.45 -17.81
CA HIS A 286 6.55 -13.40 -18.00
C HIS A 286 7.91 -12.87 -17.53
N ALA A 287 8.18 -11.58 -17.65
CA ALA A 287 9.41 -10.97 -17.16
C ALA A 287 9.42 -10.94 -15.62
N ASP A 288 8.28 -10.57 -15.01
CA ASP A 288 8.10 -10.51 -13.57
C ASP A 288 8.25 -11.90 -12.91
N GLU A 289 7.59 -12.94 -13.44
CA GLU A 289 7.73 -14.32 -12.96
C GLU A 289 9.19 -14.77 -12.91
N LYS A 290 9.98 -14.43 -13.95
CA LYS A 290 11.40 -14.75 -14.00
C LYS A 290 12.21 -13.95 -12.98
N MET A 291 11.89 -12.68 -12.78
CA MET A 291 12.52 -11.85 -11.75
C MET A 291 12.26 -12.43 -10.36
N HIS A 292 11.02 -12.79 -10.05
CA HIS A 292 10.69 -13.42 -8.78
C HIS A 292 11.37 -14.78 -8.59
N ALA A 293 11.51 -15.60 -9.64
CA ALA A 293 12.25 -16.85 -9.60
C ALA A 293 13.75 -16.60 -9.29
N HIS A 294 14.34 -15.57 -9.90
CA HIS A 294 15.72 -15.14 -9.64
C HIS A 294 15.88 -14.66 -8.20
N LYS A 295 14.97 -13.83 -7.70
CA LYS A 295 14.95 -13.33 -6.31
C LYS A 295 14.87 -14.47 -5.28
N LYS A 296 14.07 -15.50 -5.55
CA LYS A 296 13.98 -16.72 -4.70
C LYS A 296 15.27 -17.56 -4.73
N ALA A 297 15.93 -17.69 -5.88
CA ALA A 297 17.16 -18.46 -6.00
C ALA A 297 18.34 -17.83 -5.24
N ARG A 298 18.37 -16.51 -5.08
CA ARG A 298 19.41 -15.76 -4.36
C ARG A 298 19.20 -15.71 -2.84
N LYS A 299 17.99 -15.97 -2.35
CA LYS A 299 17.68 -16.05 -0.91
C LYS A 299 18.04 -17.41 -0.29
N ARG A 300 18.43 -18.40 -1.10
CA ARG A 300 18.92 -19.72 -0.67
C ARG A 300 20.45 -19.75 -0.62
#